data_920d1ae074a5a7904236927704789993
#
_entry.id   920d1ae074a5a7904236927704789993
#
_cell.length_a   1.000
_cell.length_b   1.000
_cell.length_c   1.000
_cell.angle_alpha   90.00
_cell.angle_beta   90.00
_cell.angle_gamma   90.00
#
_symmetry.space_group_name_H-M   'P 1'
#
loop_
_entity.id
_entity.type
_entity.pdbx_description
1 polymer ?
#
loop_
_entity_poly.entity_id
_entity_poly.type
_entity_poly.pdbx_seq_one_letter_code
_entity_poly.pdbx_strand_id
1 'polypeptide(L)'
;MEKPKRRWGDRKDGRLIRELDPMHFIVPLIYPNRCDNEAYISERIDLTNINAYLARRNATETDFPFTMFHIIVVALLKTITLRPKMNRFIANKNVYQRHAISAAFVVKKLFSDNGAEALAIVYSDPTDNIDSLRAKLYKQISSCRSDALDRSSDSMDILNKMPRFLSKFLVYLITKLDKHGWCPEFLIGSDPYYSSALLTNLGSIKLKSGYHHLTNWGTCSI
;
A
#
# COMPACT_ATOMS: atom_id res chain seq x y z
N MET A 1 7.96 -20.78 -2.21
CA MET A 1 6.64 -21.36 -1.81
C MET A 1 5.79 -21.49 -3.06
N GLU A 2 5.27 -22.68 -3.33
CA GLU A 2 4.34 -22.93 -4.43
C GLU A 2 3.07 -22.11 -4.21
N LYS A 3 2.63 -21.35 -5.22
CA LYS A 3 1.36 -20.60 -5.12
C LYS A 3 0.21 -21.60 -4.97
N PRO A 4 -0.64 -21.49 -3.95
CA PRO A 4 -1.73 -22.43 -3.75
C PRO A 4 -2.65 -22.47 -4.98
N LYS A 5 -3.12 -23.65 -5.36
CA LYS A 5 -4.00 -23.85 -6.50
C LYS A 5 -5.27 -23.01 -6.35
N ARG A 6 -5.50 -22.11 -7.31
CA ARG A 6 -6.60 -21.14 -7.31
C ARG A 6 -7.94 -21.87 -7.40
N ARG A 7 -8.87 -21.52 -6.51
CA ARG A 7 -10.25 -22.05 -6.50
C ARG A 7 -11.21 -21.04 -7.14
N TRP A 8 -12.37 -21.50 -7.54
CA TRP A 8 -13.42 -20.61 -8.05
C TRP A 8 -13.75 -19.53 -7.02
N GLY A 9 -13.84 -18.26 -7.48
CA GLY A 9 -14.06 -17.10 -6.61
C GLY A 9 -12.77 -16.48 -6.03
N ASP A 10 -11.62 -17.14 -6.12
CA ASP A 10 -10.34 -16.54 -5.71
C ASP A 10 -9.89 -15.50 -6.72
N ARG A 11 -9.32 -14.39 -6.22
CA ARG A 11 -8.68 -13.35 -7.03
C ARG A 11 -7.21 -13.69 -7.27
N LYS A 12 -6.55 -12.96 -8.20
CA LYS A 12 -5.11 -13.10 -8.44
C LYS A 12 -4.28 -12.64 -7.24
N ASP A 13 -4.76 -11.61 -6.56
CA ASP A 13 -4.12 -10.93 -5.43
C ASP A 13 -4.54 -11.49 -4.06
N GLY A 14 -5.59 -12.37 -4.01
CA GLY A 14 -6.07 -12.88 -2.74
C GLY A 14 -6.99 -14.08 -2.84
N ARG A 15 -7.02 -14.88 -1.76
CA ARG A 15 -7.90 -16.02 -1.61
C ARG A 15 -9.21 -15.64 -0.92
N LEU A 16 -10.34 -16.01 -1.49
CA LEU A 16 -11.66 -15.81 -0.88
C LEU A 16 -11.75 -16.53 0.47
N ILE A 17 -12.18 -15.80 1.50
CA ILE A 17 -12.47 -16.38 2.82
C ILE A 17 -13.92 -16.88 2.78
N ARG A 18 -14.09 -18.19 2.89
CA ARG A 18 -15.40 -18.85 2.78
C ARG A 18 -16.07 -19.06 4.12
N GLU A 19 -15.28 -19.09 5.18
CA GLU A 19 -15.76 -19.27 6.55
C GLU A 19 -15.56 -17.94 7.29
N LEU A 20 -16.65 -17.19 7.39
CA LEU A 20 -16.73 -15.94 8.14
C LEU A 20 -17.75 -16.10 9.25
N ASP A 21 -17.48 -15.48 10.38
CA ASP A 21 -18.54 -15.31 11.38
C ASP A 21 -19.64 -14.35 10.86
N PRO A 22 -20.84 -14.38 11.42
CA PRO A 22 -21.99 -13.63 10.91
C PRO A 22 -21.72 -12.12 10.75
N MET A 23 -20.98 -11.50 11.66
CA MET A 23 -20.68 -10.06 11.58
C MET A 23 -19.77 -9.74 10.40
N HIS A 24 -18.68 -10.49 10.24
CA HIS A 24 -17.74 -10.26 9.12
C HIS A 24 -18.36 -10.62 7.76
N PHE A 25 -19.39 -11.45 7.74
CA PHE A 25 -20.16 -11.73 6.53
C PHE A 25 -21.11 -10.56 6.18
N ILE A 26 -21.83 -10.01 7.16
CA ILE A 26 -22.85 -8.99 6.91
C ILE A 26 -22.23 -7.60 6.68
N VAL A 27 -21.19 -7.22 7.43
CA VAL A 27 -20.61 -5.88 7.37
C VAL A 27 -20.25 -5.44 5.94
N PRO A 28 -19.58 -6.23 5.09
CA PRO A 28 -19.31 -5.85 3.70
C PRO A 28 -20.56 -5.64 2.85
N LEU A 29 -21.68 -6.26 3.21
CA LEU A 29 -22.94 -6.16 2.46
C LEU A 29 -23.67 -4.85 2.73
N ILE A 30 -23.63 -4.37 3.97
CA ILE A 30 -24.41 -3.19 4.40
C ILE A 30 -23.70 -1.87 4.10
N TYR A 31 -22.37 -1.83 4.09
CA TYR A 31 -21.63 -0.59 3.76
C TYR A 31 -21.51 -0.40 2.24
N PRO A 32 -22.02 0.72 1.69
CA PRO A 32 -21.98 0.97 0.25
C PRO A 32 -20.56 1.29 -0.26
N ASN A 33 -19.78 2.05 0.50
CA ASN A 33 -18.44 2.49 0.14
C ASN A 33 -17.41 2.03 1.18
N ARG A 34 -16.14 2.03 0.80
CA ARG A 34 -15.04 1.65 1.69
C ARG A 34 -14.85 2.64 2.83
N CYS A 35 -14.99 3.94 2.56
CA CYS A 35 -14.89 5.00 3.55
C CYS A 35 -16.02 4.97 4.62
N ASP A 36 -17.11 4.28 4.36
CA ASP A 36 -18.21 4.20 5.33
C ASP A 36 -17.87 3.33 6.55
N ASN A 37 -16.82 2.52 6.47
CA ASN A 37 -16.38 1.62 7.56
C ASN A 37 -14.91 1.85 7.92
N GLU A 38 -14.50 3.10 8.03
CA GLU A 38 -13.16 3.48 8.49
C GLU A 38 -13.12 3.60 10.02
N ALA A 39 -12.00 3.18 10.60
CA ALA A 39 -11.70 3.42 12.01
C ALA A 39 -10.41 4.23 12.11
N TYR A 40 -10.49 5.38 12.79
CA TYR A 40 -9.34 6.25 13.02
C TYR A 40 -8.76 5.98 14.40
N ILE A 41 -7.47 5.63 14.42
CA ILE A 41 -6.72 5.39 15.65
C ILE A 41 -5.54 6.36 15.67
N SER A 42 -5.41 7.12 16.75
CA SER A 42 -4.28 8.03 16.96
C SER A 42 -3.55 7.65 18.24
N GLU A 43 -2.25 7.35 18.09
CA GLU A 43 -1.39 6.95 19.19
C GLU A 43 -0.15 7.85 19.27
N ARG A 44 0.26 8.16 20.51
CA ARG A 44 1.52 8.86 20.78
C ARG A 44 2.53 7.85 21.28
N ILE A 45 3.69 7.81 20.63
CA ILE A 45 4.74 6.85 20.93
C ILE A 45 5.95 7.60 21.47
N ASP A 46 6.52 7.12 22.61
CA ASP A 46 7.81 7.58 23.09
C ASP A 46 8.93 7.07 22.16
N LEU A 47 9.67 8.00 21.59
CA LEU A 47 10.73 7.73 20.63
C LEU A 47 12.12 7.63 21.25
N THR A 48 12.25 7.76 22.58
CA THR A 48 13.55 7.83 23.28
C THR A 48 14.43 6.63 22.92
N ASN A 49 13.93 5.42 23.07
CA ASN A 49 14.68 4.19 22.79
C ASN A 49 14.94 4.01 21.29
N ILE A 50 13.99 4.41 20.46
CA ILE A 50 14.13 4.32 19.00
C ILE A 50 15.20 5.29 18.50
N ASN A 51 15.22 6.52 19.01
CA ASN A 51 16.22 7.52 18.66
C ASN A 51 17.63 7.06 19.12
N ALA A 52 17.76 6.50 20.31
CA ALA A 52 19.03 5.92 20.77
C ALA A 52 19.48 4.74 19.89
N TYR A 53 18.57 3.89 19.44
CA TYR A 53 18.87 2.82 18.48
C TYR A 53 19.33 3.39 17.14
N LEU A 54 18.63 4.36 16.58
CA LEU A 54 18.97 5.01 15.32
C LEU A 54 20.35 5.69 15.39
N ALA A 55 20.65 6.39 16.49
CA ALA A 55 21.97 7.02 16.69
C ALA A 55 23.10 6.00 16.68
N ARG A 56 22.93 4.86 17.37
CA ARG A 56 23.94 3.78 17.37
C ARG A 56 24.12 3.14 15.99
N ARG A 57 23.03 2.86 15.29
CA ARG A 57 23.08 2.24 13.95
C ARG A 57 23.74 3.16 12.92
N ASN A 58 23.44 4.46 12.99
CA ASN A 58 23.95 5.44 12.04
C ASN A 58 25.39 5.92 12.35
N ALA A 59 25.95 5.57 13.51
CA ALA A 59 27.34 5.90 13.83
C ALA A 59 28.36 5.27 12.87
N THR A 60 28.02 4.13 12.27
CA THR A 60 28.89 3.37 11.36
C THR A 60 28.44 3.41 9.89
N GLU A 61 27.23 3.93 9.60
CA GLU A 61 26.66 3.91 8.26
C GLU A 61 26.39 5.34 7.76
N THR A 62 27.05 5.72 6.66
CA THR A 62 27.04 7.09 6.14
C THR A 62 26.17 7.29 4.90
N ASP A 63 26.06 6.29 3.99
CA ASP A 63 25.47 6.48 2.67
C ASP A 63 23.94 6.50 2.66
N PHE A 64 23.31 5.64 3.45
CA PHE A 64 21.85 5.58 3.57
C PHE A 64 21.44 5.34 5.03
N PRO A 65 21.38 6.40 5.85
CA PRO A 65 21.12 6.27 7.27
C PRO A 65 19.71 5.71 7.55
N PHE A 66 19.60 4.96 8.64
CA PHE A 66 18.30 4.56 9.17
C PHE A 66 17.53 5.79 9.64
N THR A 67 16.27 5.85 9.28
CA THR A 67 15.37 6.92 9.70
C THR A 67 14.18 6.33 10.46
N MET A 68 13.42 7.18 11.15
CA MET A 68 12.17 6.79 11.79
C MET A 68 11.20 6.13 10.79
N PHE A 69 11.19 6.61 9.54
CA PHE A 69 10.33 6.03 8.50
C PHE A 69 10.65 4.55 8.26
N HIS A 70 11.94 4.15 8.21
CA HIS A 70 12.33 2.74 8.08
C HIS A 70 11.80 1.90 9.23
N ILE A 71 11.89 2.42 10.48
CA ILE A 71 11.39 1.71 11.68
C ILE A 71 9.87 1.49 11.57
N ILE A 72 9.11 2.53 11.19
CA ILE A 72 7.65 2.45 11.04
C ILE A 72 7.25 1.43 9.97
N VAL A 73 7.88 1.48 8.79
CA VAL A 73 7.61 0.52 7.70
C VAL A 73 7.90 -0.90 8.14
N VAL A 74 9.06 -1.14 8.78
CA VAL A 74 9.44 -2.48 9.27
C VAL A 74 8.47 -2.96 10.34
N ALA A 75 8.13 -2.12 11.31
CA ALA A 75 7.19 -2.46 12.38
C ALA A 75 5.81 -2.83 11.82
N LEU A 76 5.29 -2.05 10.86
CA LEU A 76 4.01 -2.31 10.22
C LEU A 76 4.02 -3.62 9.44
N LEU A 77 5.00 -3.84 8.57
CA LEU A 77 5.12 -5.06 7.78
C LEU A 77 5.29 -6.30 8.68
N LYS A 78 6.07 -6.18 9.76
CA LYS A 78 6.22 -7.26 10.75
C LYS A 78 4.92 -7.52 11.50
N THR A 79 4.18 -6.48 11.86
CA THR A 79 2.87 -6.62 12.51
C THR A 79 1.88 -7.35 11.60
N ILE A 80 1.81 -6.99 10.33
CA ILE A 80 0.95 -7.67 9.35
C ILE A 80 1.37 -9.15 9.19
N THR A 81 2.68 -9.43 9.18
CA THR A 81 3.20 -10.80 9.11
C THR A 81 2.76 -11.63 10.32
N LEU A 82 2.86 -11.05 11.53
CA LEU A 82 2.47 -11.72 12.78
C LEU A 82 0.94 -11.77 12.99
N ARG A 83 0.21 -10.91 12.32
CA ARG A 83 -1.25 -10.79 12.40
C ARG A 83 -1.89 -10.90 11.01
N PRO A 84 -1.92 -12.08 10.38
CA PRO A 84 -2.37 -12.25 8.98
C PRO A 84 -3.78 -11.72 8.70
N LYS A 85 -4.66 -11.65 9.71
CA LYS A 85 -6.00 -11.06 9.58
C LYS A 85 -5.97 -9.58 9.19
N MET A 86 -4.89 -8.85 9.52
CA MET A 86 -4.70 -7.46 9.10
C MET A 86 -4.43 -7.34 7.59
N ASN A 87 -4.03 -8.43 6.93
CA ASN A 87 -3.79 -8.46 5.49
C ASN A 87 -5.02 -8.95 4.71
N ARG A 88 -6.21 -8.62 5.18
CA ARG A 88 -7.47 -8.89 4.50
C ARG A 88 -7.97 -7.64 3.80
N PHE A 89 -8.69 -7.84 2.71
CA PHE A 89 -9.34 -6.75 2.00
C PHE A 89 -10.73 -7.16 1.52
N ILE A 90 -11.53 -6.15 1.20
CA ILE A 90 -12.89 -6.34 0.68
C ILE A 90 -12.90 -5.95 -0.80
N ALA A 91 -13.40 -6.84 -1.65
CA ALA A 91 -13.68 -6.56 -3.05
C ALA A 91 -15.01 -7.20 -3.43
N ASN A 92 -15.85 -6.45 -4.16
CA ASN A 92 -17.19 -6.89 -4.55
C ASN A 92 -17.99 -7.52 -3.38
N LYS A 93 -17.98 -6.87 -2.22
CA LYS A 93 -18.69 -7.32 -1.00
C LYS A 93 -18.19 -8.66 -0.40
N ASN A 94 -17.07 -9.18 -0.86
CA ASN A 94 -16.46 -10.39 -0.34
C ASN A 94 -15.14 -10.08 0.35
N VAL A 95 -14.80 -10.85 1.38
CA VAL A 95 -13.57 -10.73 2.15
C VAL A 95 -12.52 -11.69 1.59
N TYR A 96 -11.34 -11.14 1.33
CA TYR A 96 -10.20 -11.88 0.79
C TYR A 96 -9.00 -11.82 1.72
N GLN A 97 -8.24 -12.92 1.80
CA GLN A 97 -6.91 -12.94 2.38
C GLN A 97 -5.89 -12.62 1.29
N ARG A 98 -5.17 -11.51 1.41
CA ARG A 98 -4.14 -11.11 0.45
C ARG A 98 -2.97 -12.10 0.46
N HIS A 99 -2.38 -12.35 -0.71
CA HIS A 99 -1.23 -13.24 -0.86
C HIS A 99 0.09 -12.58 -0.46
N ALA A 100 0.30 -11.35 -0.89
CA ALA A 100 1.52 -10.59 -0.62
C ALA A 100 1.34 -9.68 0.59
N ILE A 101 2.43 -9.39 1.30
CA ILE A 101 2.48 -8.34 2.32
C ILE A 101 3.28 -7.19 1.72
N SER A 102 2.68 -5.99 1.65
CA SER A 102 3.32 -4.83 1.04
C SER A 102 2.91 -3.54 1.73
N ALA A 103 3.80 -2.57 1.68
CA ALA A 103 3.50 -1.19 2.07
C ALA A 103 3.80 -0.26 0.90
N ALA A 104 2.88 0.64 0.61
CA ALA A 104 3.07 1.70 -0.37
C ALA A 104 3.31 3.03 0.33
N PHE A 105 4.08 3.91 -0.30
CA PHE A 105 4.37 5.23 0.24
C PHE A 105 4.72 6.22 -0.88
N VAL A 106 4.55 7.50 -0.57
CA VAL A 106 4.88 8.59 -1.48
C VAL A 106 6.36 8.95 -1.36
N VAL A 107 7.04 9.06 -2.48
CA VAL A 107 8.42 9.54 -2.60
C VAL A 107 8.43 10.84 -3.37
N LYS A 108 8.92 11.94 -2.78
CA LYS A 108 9.17 13.17 -3.52
C LYS A 108 10.43 12.98 -4.39
N LYS A 109 10.30 13.20 -5.69
CA LYS A 109 11.43 13.18 -6.64
C LYS A 109 12.37 14.35 -6.37
N LEU A 110 11.80 15.53 -6.15
CA LEU A 110 12.50 16.75 -5.75
C LEU A 110 11.85 17.33 -4.51
N PHE A 111 12.65 17.83 -3.56
CA PHE A 111 12.16 18.53 -2.37
C PHE A 111 11.86 20.01 -2.73
N SER A 112 10.86 20.21 -3.58
CA SER A 112 10.31 21.54 -3.93
C SER A 112 8.79 21.50 -3.79
N ASP A 113 8.15 22.67 -3.69
CA ASP A 113 6.69 22.76 -3.52
C ASP A 113 5.94 22.18 -4.72
N ASN A 114 6.52 22.27 -5.92
CA ASN A 114 5.99 21.70 -7.17
C ASN A 114 6.72 20.40 -7.59
N GLY A 115 7.48 19.77 -6.68
CA GLY A 115 8.22 18.55 -6.97
C GLY A 115 7.29 17.40 -7.31
N ALA A 116 7.53 16.72 -8.43
CA ALA A 116 6.78 15.52 -8.82
C ALA A 116 6.90 14.47 -7.72
N GLU A 117 5.78 13.81 -7.43
CA GLU A 117 5.68 12.72 -6.48
C GLU A 117 5.63 11.39 -7.23
N ALA A 118 6.35 10.41 -6.72
CA ALA A 118 6.29 9.03 -7.21
C ALA A 118 5.75 8.12 -6.11
N LEU A 119 5.08 7.06 -6.52
CA LEU A 119 4.54 6.07 -5.60
C LEU A 119 5.44 4.84 -5.60
N ALA A 120 5.91 4.46 -4.42
CA ALA A 120 6.77 3.30 -4.22
C ALA A 120 6.03 2.21 -3.45
N ILE A 121 6.28 0.95 -3.81
CA ILE A 121 5.73 -0.21 -3.12
C ILE A 121 6.88 -1.10 -2.69
N VAL A 122 6.93 -1.47 -1.41
CA VAL A 122 7.86 -2.45 -0.88
C VAL A 122 7.12 -3.71 -0.47
N TYR A 123 7.63 -4.87 -0.91
CA TYR A 123 7.10 -6.18 -0.56
C TYR A 123 7.94 -6.80 0.54
N SER A 124 7.27 -7.40 1.53
CA SER A 124 7.90 -8.09 2.63
C SER A 124 7.76 -9.61 2.50
N ASP A 125 8.85 -10.30 2.75
CA ASP A 125 8.89 -11.74 2.92
C ASP A 125 8.87 -12.11 4.41
N PRO A 126 8.39 -13.29 4.80
CA PRO A 126 8.34 -13.70 6.21
C PRO A 126 9.71 -13.72 6.90
N THR A 127 10.78 -13.90 6.14
CA THR A 127 12.18 -13.94 6.61
C THR A 127 12.85 -12.58 6.67
N ASP A 128 12.18 -11.52 6.19
CA ASP A 128 12.77 -10.18 6.19
C ASP A 128 13.05 -9.66 7.60
N ASN A 129 14.21 -9.02 7.72
CA ASN A 129 14.63 -8.27 8.89
C ASN A 129 14.74 -6.77 8.55
N ILE A 130 15.18 -5.97 9.52
CA ILE A 130 15.29 -4.52 9.34
C ILE A 130 16.30 -4.14 8.26
N ASP A 131 17.39 -4.89 8.13
CA ASP A 131 18.46 -4.60 7.16
C ASP A 131 18.02 -4.97 5.74
N SER A 132 17.37 -6.12 5.55
CA SER A 132 16.85 -6.53 4.25
C SER A 132 15.74 -5.60 3.76
N LEU A 133 14.84 -5.18 4.65
CA LEU A 133 13.79 -4.23 4.32
C LEU A 133 14.36 -2.83 4.00
N ARG A 134 15.39 -2.38 4.74
CA ARG A 134 16.11 -1.15 4.41
C ARG A 134 16.70 -1.21 2.99
N ALA A 135 17.35 -2.32 2.63
CA ALA A 135 17.89 -2.49 1.29
C ALA A 135 16.82 -2.46 0.21
N LYS A 136 15.65 -3.10 0.45
CA LYS A 136 14.50 -3.06 -0.43
C LYS A 136 13.95 -1.62 -0.57
N LEU A 137 13.83 -0.89 0.55
CA LEU A 137 13.39 0.51 0.56
C LEU A 137 14.34 1.41 -0.21
N TYR A 138 15.65 1.26 0.02
CA TYR A 138 16.68 2.00 -0.72
C TYR A 138 16.55 1.82 -2.23
N LYS A 139 16.43 0.57 -2.67
CA LYS A 139 16.26 0.22 -4.09
C LYS A 139 15.01 0.90 -4.68
N GLN A 140 13.87 0.85 -3.98
CA GLN A 140 12.64 1.46 -4.44
C GLN A 140 12.73 2.99 -4.49
N ILE A 141 13.25 3.62 -3.43
CA ILE A 141 13.40 5.08 -3.36
C ILE A 141 14.37 5.57 -4.44
N SER A 142 15.50 4.88 -4.63
CA SER A 142 16.47 5.23 -5.66
C SER A 142 15.89 5.09 -7.07
N SER A 143 15.14 4.02 -7.33
CA SER A 143 14.44 3.83 -8.60
C SER A 143 13.40 4.93 -8.88
N CYS A 144 12.66 5.36 -7.87
CA CYS A 144 11.68 6.45 -8.01
C CYS A 144 12.32 7.82 -8.24
N ARG A 145 13.56 8.03 -7.76
CA ARG A 145 14.29 9.30 -7.93
C ARG A 145 15.09 9.36 -9.24
N SER A 146 15.52 8.20 -9.76
CA SER A 146 16.06 8.12 -11.10
C SER A 146 14.91 8.27 -12.10
N ASP A 147 15.08 9.01 -13.19
CA ASP A 147 14.06 9.29 -14.22
C ASP A 147 13.53 8.05 -14.97
N ALA A 148 13.81 6.86 -14.48
CA ALA A 148 13.30 5.62 -15.03
C ALA A 148 11.79 5.48 -14.81
N LEU A 149 11.04 5.80 -15.90
CA LEU A 149 9.67 5.35 -16.19
C LEU A 149 8.70 5.30 -15.00
N ASP A 150 8.09 6.42 -14.72
CA ASP A 150 6.90 6.48 -13.87
C ASP A 150 5.67 5.99 -14.67
N ARG A 151 5.52 4.66 -14.78
CA ARG A 151 4.42 4.02 -15.54
C ARG A 151 3.04 4.43 -15.05
N SER A 152 2.92 4.86 -13.80
CA SER A 152 1.64 5.34 -13.26
C SER A 152 1.31 6.74 -13.78
N SER A 153 2.29 7.63 -13.90
CA SER A 153 2.13 8.95 -14.51
C SER A 153 1.75 8.84 -15.98
N ASP A 154 2.40 7.97 -16.76
CA ASP A 154 2.10 7.79 -18.19
C ASP A 154 0.64 7.36 -18.40
N SER A 155 0.14 6.46 -17.57
CA SER A 155 -1.26 6.01 -17.65
C SER A 155 -2.26 7.10 -17.30
N MET A 156 -1.94 7.93 -16.29
CA MET A 156 -2.77 9.08 -15.92
C MET A 156 -2.75 10.17 -16.97
N ASP A 157 -1.61 10.43 -17.61
CA ASP A 157 -1.47 11.40 -18.69
C ASP A 157 -2.27 11.00 -19.92
N ILE A 158 -2.29 9.71 -20.26
CA ILE A 158 -3.13 9.19 -21.35
C ILE A 158 -4.62 9.44 -21.03
N LEU A 159 -5.06 9.11 -19.82
CA LEU A 159 -6.44 9.33 -19.37
C LEU A 159 -6.81 10.82 -19.38
N ASN A 160 -5.88 11.71 -19.02
CA ASN A 160 -6.11 13.15 -18.98
C ASN A 160 -6.24 13.77 -20.37
N LYS A 161 -5.55 13.22 -21.40
CA LYS A 161 -5.63 13.66 -22.80
C LYS A 161 -6.91 13.17 -23.51
N MET A 162 -7.62 12.20 -22.93
CA MET A 162 -8.85 11.67 -23.52
C MET A 162 -10.08 12.51 -23.18
N PRO A 163 -11.10 12.54 -24.05
CA PRO A 163 -12.40 13.14 -23.72
C PRO A 163 -12.97 12.55 -22.43
N ARG A 164 -13.50 13.38 -21.55
CA ARG A 164 -13.91 12.99 -20.21
C ARG A 164 -14.96 11.86 -20.16
N PHE A 165 -15.85 11.76 -21.16
CA PHE A 165 -16.83 10.66 -21.23
C PHE A 165 -16.15 9.31 -21.47
N LEU A 166 -15.10 9.28 -22.29
CA LEU A 166 -14.34 8.09 -22.59
C LEU A 166 -13.48 7.66 -21.39
N SER A 167 -12.84 8.61 -20.71
CA SER A 167 -12.12 8.34 -19.45
C SER A 167 -13.04 7.77 -18.37
N LYS A 168 -14.25 8.31 -18.21
CA LYS A 168 -15.26 7.77 -17.30
C LYS A 168 -15.67 6.35 -17.66
N PHE A 169 -15.90 6.07 -18.93
CA PHE A 169 -16.28 4.74 -19.40
C PHE A 169 -15.15 3.73 -19.15
N LEU A 170 -13.91 4.10 -19.44
CA LEU A 170 -12.74 3.25 -19.24
C LEU A 170 -12.52 2.93 -17.75
N VAL A 171 -12.58 3.95 -16.88
CA VAL A 171 -12.46 3.78 -15.42
C VAL A 171 -13.59 2.89 -14.90
N TYR A 172 -14.83 3.08 -15.36
CA TYR A 172 -15.96 2.22 -15.00
C TYR A 172 -15.70 0.76 -15.41
N LEU A 173 -15.23 0.53 -16.63
CA LEU A 173 -14.92 -0.81 -17.13
C LEU A 173 -13.81 -1.48 -16.30
N ILE A 174 -12.71 -0.76 -16.04
CA ILE A 174 -11.59 -1.27 -15.24
C ILE A 174 -12.08 -1.60 -13.82
N THR A 175 -12.84 -0.71 -13.20
CA THR A 175 -13.39 -0.93 -11.85
C THR A 175 -14.31 -2.16 -11.82
N LYS A 176 -15.10 -2.37 -12.86
CA LYS A 176 -15.97 -3.54 -12.97
C LYS A 176 -15.17 -4.82 -13.15
N LEU A 177 -14.12 -4.81 -13.97
CA LEU A 177 -13.21 -5.95 -14.13
C LEU A 177 -12.48 -6.24 -12.80
N ASP A 178 -12.03 -5.20 -12.10
CA ASP A 178 -11.35 -5.36 -10.83
C ASP A 178 -12.24 -5.96 -9.74
N LYS A 179 -13.51 -5.58 -9.66
CA LYS A 179 -14.47 -6.20 -8.72
C LYS A 179 -14.50 -7.73 -8.83
N HIS A 180 -14.29 -8.27 -10.01
CA HIS A 180 -14.26 -9.72 -10.27
C HIS A 180 -12.83 -10.31 -10.23
N GLY A 181 -11.80 -9.49 -9.97
CA GLY A 181 -10.40 -9.91 -9.98
C GLY A 181 -9.88 -10.26 -11.37
N TRP A 182 -10.46 -9.68 -12.42
CA TRP A 182 -10.08 -9.90 -13.82
C TRP A 182 -9.18 -8.80 -14.36
N CYS A 183 -8.93 -7.77 -13.56
CA CYS A 183 -8.05 -6.70 -13.97
C CYS A 183 -6.63 -7.24 -14.31
N PRO A 184 -6.03 -6.81 -15.41
CA PRO A 184 -4.67 -7.21 -15.78
C PRO A 184 -3.64 -6.76 -14.74
N GLU A 185 -2.67 -7.61 -14.46
CA GLU A 185 -1.64 -7.33 -13.44
C GLU A 185 -0.78 -6.10 -13.76
N PHE A 186 -0.57 -5.80 -15.05
CA PHE A 186 0.18 -4.60 -15.46
C PHE A 186 -0.51 -3.28 -15.08
N LEU A 187 -1.84 -3.28 -14.90
CA LEU A 187 -2.61 -2.09 -14.48
C LEU A 187 -2.61 -1.92 -12.96
N ILE A 188 -2.63 -3.03 -12.21
CA ILE A 188 -2.79 -2.99 -10.75
C ILE A 188 -1.49 -3.27 -10.00
N GLY A 189 -0.50 -3.90 -10.64
CA GLY A 189 0.72 -4.37 -9.96
C GLY A 189 1.65 -3.25 -9.50
N SER A 190 1.57 -2.07 -10.12
CA SER A 190 2.31 -0.87 -9.72
C SER A 190 1.44 0.16 -8.97
N ASP A 191 0.14 -0.11 -8.82
CA ASP A 191 -0.78 0.81 -8.17
C ASP A 191 -0.72 0.64 -6.64
N PRO A 192 -0.32 1.68 -5.87
CA PRO A 192 -0.18 1.65 -4.43
C PRO A 192 -1.49 1.36 -3.69
N TYR A 193 -2.63 1.65 -4.30
CA TYR A 193 -3.95 1.34 -3.73
C TYR A 193 -4.27 -0.16 -3.67
N TYR A 194 -3.39 -1.01 -4.23
CA TYR A 194 -3.46 -2.48 -4.10
C TYR A 194 -2.47 -3.05 -3.08
N SER A 195 -1.77 -2.20 -2.33
CA SER A 195 -0.90 -2.61 -1.23
C SER A 195 -1.69 -3.04 0.02
N SER A 196 -1.02 -3.66 0.99
CA SER A 196 -1.61 -3.99 2.30
C SER A 196 -1.84 -2.73 3.13
N ALA A 197 -0.89 -1.80 3.08
CA ALA A 197 -0.93 -0.53 3.78
C ALA A 197 -0.39 0.61 2.92
N LEU A 198 -0.96 1.80 3.09
CA LEU A 198 -0.51 3.04 2.47
C LEU A 198 0.02 3.98 3.56
N LEU A 199 1.28 4.37 3.44
CA LEU A 199 1.98 5.21 4.40
C LEU A 199 2.22 6.61 3.84
N THR A 200 1.85 7.62 4.59
CA THR A 200 2.18 9.01 4.27
C THR A 200 3.03 9.62 5.37
N ASN A 201 4.22 10.08 5.04
CA ASN A 201 5.13 10.72 5.99
C ASN A 201 4.86 12.24 6.04
N LEU A 202 3.87 12.66 6.81
CA LEU A 202 3.52 14.07 6.98
C LEU A 202 4.61 14.87 7.73
N GLY A 203 5.44 14.21 8.54
CA GLY A 203 6.59 14.84 9.21
C GLY A 203 7.61 15.42 8.24
N SER A 204 7.74 14.87 7.03
CA SER A 204 8.65 15.38 5.98
C SER A 204 8.27 16.78 5.49
N ILE A 205 6.99 17.15 5.63
CA ILE A 205 6.43 18.46 5.26
C ILE A 205 6.01 19.27 6.50
N LYS A 206 6.50 18.89 7.70
CA LYS A 206 6.26 19.54 8.98
C LYS A 206 4.79 19.59 9.43
N LEU A 207 3.94 18.72 8.90
CA LEU A 207 2.57 18.55 9.39
C LEU A 207 2.54 17.59 10.59
N LYS A 208 1.63 17.87 11.54
CA LYS A 208 1.51 17.08 12.79
C LYS A 208 0.65 15.83 12.61
N SER A 209 -0.46 15.93 11.91
CA SER A 209 -1.40 14.84 11.66
C SER A 209 -2.28 15.15 10.44
N GLY A 210 -2.86 14.12 9.87
CA GLY A 210 -3.83 14.23 8.79
C GLY A 210 -4.69 12.97 8.73
N TYR A 211 -5.87 13.09 8.16
CA TYR A 211 -6.77 11.98 7.90
C TYR A 211 -7.05 11.93 6.40
N HIS A 212 -7.08 10.73 5.86
CA HIS A 212 -7.38 10.50 4.46
C HIS A 212 -8.39 9.37 4.33
N HIS A 213 -9.45 9.59 3.58
CA HIS A 213 -10.46 8.56 3.34
C HIS A 213 -9.99 7.52 2.33
N LEU A 214 -10.38 6.27 2.55
CA LEU A 214 -10.18 5.20 1.60
C LEU A 214 -11.01 5.46 0.33
N THR A 215 -10.39 5.31 -0.81
CA THR A 215 -11.11 5.41 -2.09
C THR A 215 -11.83 4.11 -2.41
N ASN A 216 -12.85 4.16 -3.26
CA ASN A 216 -13.47 2.95 -3.81
C ASN A 216 -12.59 2.27 -4.87
N TRP A 217 -11.45 2.87 -5.21
CA TRP A 217 -10.42 2.31 -6.07
C TRP A 217 -9.42 1.50 -5.24
N GLY A 218 -9.00 0.36 -5.76
CA GLY A 218 -8.02 -0.50 -5.12
C GLY A 218 -8.54 -1.35 -3.96
N THR A 219 -7.63 -1.98 -3.26
CA THR A 219 -7.92 -2.94 -2.18
C THR A 219 -7.11 -2.67 -0.91
N CYS A 220 -6.37 -1.56 -0.81
CA CYS A 220 -5.63 -1.16 0.40
C CYS A 220 -6.58 -1.06 1.60
N SER A 221 -6.21 -1.59 2.74
CA SER A 221 -7.07 -1.68 3.94
C SER A 221 -6.50 -0.99 5.18
N ILE A 222 -5.24 -0.54 5.14
CA ILE A 222 -4.58 0.18 6.25
C ILE A 222 -3.95 1.45 5.70
#